data_c7555999ef2c91f42c8adcf16643dfb7
#
_entry.id   c7555999ef2c91f42c8adcf16643dfb7
#
_cell.length_a   1.000
_cell.length_b   1.000
_cell.length_c   1.000
_cell.angle_alpha   90.00
_cell.angle_beta   90.00
_cell.angle_gamma   90.00
#
_symmetry.space_group_name_H-M   'P 1'
#
loop_
_entity.id
_entity.type
_entity.pdbx_description
1 polymer ?
#
loop_
_entity_poly.entity_id
_entity_poly.type
_entity_poly.pdbx_seq_one_letter_code
_entity_poly.pdbx_strand_id
1 'polypeptide(L)'
;MKLRKIAAFTLALVTAFTLASCQKGDDAKGSDSKGNGDVIEINFFHRWPNDPKNTMFKDLIAKYEEENPNIKINMDCILNDQYKEKIRMIVSTDEVPDIFSSWSGSFAQEMIDSGNVMDLTSVFQEDPEWADTIADVSVGPFTFDDKIMAIPWSQDGKAFFYNKKIFEENGIQVPTTWSGFIHVLDTLKEAGYETPIAEGLKDNWAILHYLGTMNQRMVAPDVLAKDYTPSTGEFTDSAYVDVLEKWKELTSYMGEVCTAIDHETARNTYFATEQSPIMYLQFAEIALMTESVNFDYGFFNFPAFEEGKGDANALTGAPEGFMISNKTEHPEECIKFLKWLVSPEGGAVDLTTIGGDLTSVTSALTEDNALPEQIDALKTIESASQMAPWFDNACDASIYTVFGQGASAVATGDMTPEEAMKDVQSAAAQLPEK
;
A
#
# COMPACT_ATOMS: atom_id res chain seq x y z
N MET A 1 -38.13 -18.43 -45.16
CA MET A 1 -37.81 -18.48 -46.63
C MET A 1 -36.37 -18.03 -46.81
N LYS A 2 -35.56 -18.92 -47.44
CA LYS A 2 -34.19 -18.78 -47.98
C LYS A 2 -33.01 -18.75 -47.01
N LEU A 3 -32.44 -19.96 -46.82
CA LEU A 3 -31.03 -20.25 -46.57
C LEU A 3 -30.08 -19.60 -47.57
N ARG A 4 -28.89 -19.18 -47.14
CA ARG A 4 -27.67 -19.21 -47.95
C ARG A 4 -26.49 -19.67 -47.13
N LYS A 5 -25.97 -20.84 -47.50
CA LYS A 5 -24.68 -21.44 -47.15
C LYS A 5 -23.59 -20.67 -47.90
N ILE A 6 -22.44 -20.40 -47.29
CA ILE A 6 -21.17 -20.17 -48.00
C ILE A 6 -20.06 -20.91 -47.27
N ALA A 7 -19.23 -21.56 -48.09
CA ALA A 7 -18.31 -22.62 -47.85
C ALA A 7 -16.99 -22.21 -47.17
N ALA A 8 -16.38 -23.22 -46.58
CA ALA A 8 -15.00 -23.26 -46.11
C ALA A 8 -13.98 -23.15 -47.25
N PHE A 9 -12.86 -22.45 -47.00
CA PHE A 9 -11.65 -22.58 -47.82
C PHE A 9 -10.48 -22.86 -46.85
N THR A 10 -10.01 -24.10 -46.91
CA THR A 10 -8.77 -24.58 -46.34
C THR A 10 -7.64 -24.23 -47.30
N LEU A 11 -6.59 -23.55 -46.83
CA LEU A 11 -5.36 -23.39 -47.62
C LEU A 11 -4.19 -23.90 -46.75
N ALA A 12 -3.69 -25.08 -47.09
CA ALA A 12 -2.47 -25.65 -46.61
C ALA A 12 -1.29 -25.04 -47.39
N LEU A 13 -0.30 -24.49 -46.69
CA LEU A 13 0.97 -24.12 -47.31
C LEU A 13 2.08 -25.00 -46.68
N VAL A 14 2.58 -25.90 -47.52
CA VAL A 14 3.79 -26.69 -47.31
C VAL A 14 4.98 -25.81 -47.69
N THR A 15 5.93 -25.59 -46.79
CA THR A 15 7.25 -25.05 -47.16
C THR A 15 8.34 -26.04 -46.82
N ALA A 16 9.07 -26.37 -47.84
CA ALA A 16 10.13 -27.39 -47.86
C ALA A 16 11.43 -26.86 -47.27
N PHE A 17 12.09 -27.75 -46.51
CA PHE A 17 13.47 -27.65 -46.11
C PHE A 17 14.42 -27.75 -47.29
N THR A 18 15.37 -26.83 -47.42
CA THR A 18 16.60 -27.05 -48.20
C THR A 18 17.83 -26.96 -47.28
N LEU A 19 18.43 -28.11 -47.08
CA LEU A 19 19.79 -28.25 -46.60
C LEU A 19 20.76 -27.81 -47.70
N ALA A 20 21.70 -26.96 -47.39
CA ALA A 20 22.89 -26.78 -48.20
C ALA A 20 24.16 -26.81 -47.32
N SER A 21 25.02 -27.68 -47.73
CA SER A 21 26.26 -28.19 -47.13
C SER A 21 27.43 -27.20 -47.22
N CYS A 22 28.35 -27.41 -46.28
CA CYS A 22 29.71 -26.92 -46.07
C CYS A 22 30.51 -26.49 -47.30
N GLN A 23 31.30 -25.42 -47.09
CA GLN A 23 32.68 -25.40 -47.58
C GLN A 23 33.57 -24.50 -46.69
N LYS A 24 34.72 -25.09 -46.28
CA LYS A 24 35.83 -24.46 -45.56
C LYS A 24 36.54 -23.40 -46.43
N GLY A 25 37.02 -22.37 -45.76
CA GLY A 25 38.04 -21.48 -46.26
C GLY A 25 38.60 -20.67 -45.08
N ASP A 26 39.85 -21.02 -44.70
CA ASP A 26 40.68 -20.28 -43.75
C ASP A 26 41.00 -18.92 -44.31
N ASP A 27 40.85 -17.86 -43.48
CA ASP A 27 41.91 -16.84 -43.35
C ASP A 27 41.65 -15.98 -42.10
N ALA A 28 42.65 -15.91 -41.25
CA ALA A 28 42.72 -15.16 -40.02
C ALA A 28 42.82 -13.68 -40.25
N LYS A 29 42.00 -12.87 -39.57
CA LYS A 29 42.39 -11.57 -39.00
C LYS A 29 41.56 -11.26 -37.77
N GLY A 30 42.25 -11.13 -36.65
CA GLY A 30 41.66 -10.75 -35.39
C GLY A 30 40.88 -9.43 -35.47
N SER A 31 39.68 -9.47 -34.96
CA SER A 31 38.97 -8.31 -34.43
C SER A 31 38.65 -8.66 -32.98
N ASP A 32 39.14 -7.84 -32.08
CA ASP A 32 38.78 -7.85 -30.67
C ASP A 32 37.23 -7.88 -30.56
N SER A 33 36.65 -9.03 -30.33
CA SER A 33 35.32 -9.14 -29.81
C SER A 33 35.42 -8.75 -28.33
N LYS A 34 35.10 -7.51 -28.00
CA LYS A 34 34.64 -7.19 -26.65
C LYS A 34 33.59 -8.22 -26.30
N GLY A 35 33.82 -8.95 -25.23
CA GLY A 35 32.95 -10.00 -24.75
C GLY A 35 31.53 -9.45 -24.62
N ASN A 36 30.62 -9.99 -25.43
CA ASN A 36 29.20 -9.91 -25.17
C ASN A 36 28.97 -10.94 -24.08
N GLY A 37 29.07 -10.54 -22.80
CA GLY A 37 28.55 -11.35 -21.72
C GLY A 37 27.07 -11.56 -21.98
N ASP A 38 26.57 -12.77 -21.69
CA ASP A 38 25.15 -13.05 -21.82
C ASP A 38 24.36 -11.98 -21.04
N VAL A 39 23.34 -11.42 -21.68
CA VAL A 39 22.45 -10.44 -21.03
C VAL A 39 21.65 -11.17 -19.96
N ILE A 40 21.70 -10.67 -18.76
CA ILE A 40 20.92 -11.16 -17.60
C ILE A 40 19.56 -10.48 -17.64
N GLU A 41 18.50 -11.29 -17.69
CA GLU A 41 17.12 -10.80 -17.66
C GLU A 41 16.53 -10.96 -16.26
N ILE A 42 15.94 -9.89 -15.73
CA ILE A 42 15.25 -9.85 -14.43
C ILE A 42 13.79 -9.49 -14.67
N ASN A 43 12.88 -10.32 -14.21
CA ASN A 43 11.45 -10.07 -14.28
C ASN A 43 11.00 -9.31 -13.03
N PHE A 44 10.50 -8.09 -13.22
CA PHE A 44 10.04 -7.20 -12.17
C PHE A 44 8.54 -6.97 -12.27
N PHE A 45 7.76 -7.39 -11.26
CA PHE A 45 6.31 -7.29 -11.24
C PHE A 45 5.81 -6.38 -10.11
N HIS A 46 5.02 -5.35 -10.45
CA HIS A 46 4.51 -4.40 -9.48
C HIS A 46 3.05 -3.98 -9.73
N ARG A 47 2.47 -3.22 -8.78
CA ARG A 47 1.05 -2.85 -8.73
C ARG A 47 0.70 -1.45 -9.26
N TRP A 48 1.63 -0.71 -9.85
CA TRP A 48 1.44 0.68 -10.28
C TRP A 48 1.47 0.85 -11.81
N PRO A 49 0.37 0.49 -12.52
CA PRO A 49 0.32 0.64 -13.98
C PRO A 49 0.05 2.07 -14.44
N ASN A 50 -0.36 2.97 -13.53
CA ASN A 50 -0.76 4.34 -13.85
C ASN A 50 0.39 5.34 -13.62
N ASP A 51 0.38 6.44 -14.38
CA ASP A 51 1.28 7.56 -14.16
C ASP A 51 0.89 8.34 -12.89
N PRO A 52 1.87 9.02 -12.25
CA PRO A 52 3.25 9.18 -12.71
C PRO A 52 4.16 7.98 -12.39
N LYS A 53 3.79 7.06 -11.50
CA LYS A 53 4.63 5.96 -11.02
C LYS A 53 5.08 5.01 -12.13
N ASN A 54 4.21 4.71 -13.09
CA ASN A 54 4.57 3.82 -14.19
C ASN A 54 5.70 4.39 -15.04
N THR A 55 5.63 5.67 -15.38
CA THR A 55 6.69 6.37 -16.13
C THR A 55 7.95 6.49 -15.28
N MET A 56 7.85 6.84 -14.00
CA MET A 56 8.99 6.89 -13.07
C MET A 56 9.77 5.57 -13.04
N PHE A 57 9.09 4.42 -12.89
CA PHE A 57 9.77 3.11 -12.92
C PHE A 57 10.46 2.83 -14.25
N LYS A 58 9.83 3.17 -15.39
CA LYS A 58 10.47 3.01 -16.72
C LYS A 58 11.72 3.82 -16.85
N ASP A 59 11.70 5.07 -16.38
CA ASP A 59 12.86 5.98 -16.45
C ASP A 59 13.99 5.51 -15.52
N LEU A 60 13.66 5.07 -14.30
CA LEU A 60 14.62 4.48 -13.36
C LEU A 60 15.25 3.20 -13.92
N ILE A 61 14.45 2.31 -14.49
CA ILE A 61 14.94 1.09 -15.13
C ILE A 61 15.87 1.43 -16.30
N ALA A 62 15.47 2.37 -17.15
CA ALA A 62 16.32 2.78 -18.28
C ALA A 62 17.66 3.36 -17.82
N LYS A 63 17.67 4.18 -16.76
CA LYS A 63 18.89 4.71 -16.13
C LYS A 63 19.76 3.58 -15.58
N TYR A 64 19.17 2.62 -14.87
CA TYR A 64 19.93 1.49 -14.33
C TYR A 64 20.54 0.61 -15.42
N GLU A 65 19.80 0.32 -16.50
CA GLU A 65 20.26 -0.46 -17.65
C GLU A 65 21.40 0.26 -18.43
N GLU A 66 21.35 1.60 -18.50
CA GLU A 66 22.45 2.38 -19.12
C GLU A 66 23.76 2.24 -18.33
N GLU A 67 23.67 2.23 -16.99
CA GLU A 67 24.81 2.04 -16.09
C GLU A 67 25.25 0.55 -16.03
N ASN A 68 24.35 -0.40 -16.33
CA ASN A 68 24.55 -1.84 -16.26
C ASN A 68 24.17 -2.53 -17.58
N PRO A 69 24.94 -2.37 -18.68
CA PRO A 69 24.52 -2.78 -20.02
C PRO A 69 24.39 -4.30 -20.24
N ASN A 70 24.79 -5.12 -19.27
CA ASN A 70 24.58 -6.56 -19.25
C ASN A 70 23.28 -6.97 -18.49
N ILE A 71 22.54 -6.02 -17.95
CA ILE A 71 21.26 -6.27 -17.24
C ILE A 71 20.11 -5.76 -18.12
N LYS A 72 19.04 -6.56 -18.16
CA LYS A 72 17.76 -6.20 -18.74
C LYS A 72 16.64 -6.45 -17.72
N ILE A 73 15.84 -5.42 -17.41
CA ILE A 73 14.71 -5.54 -16.48
C ILE A 73 13.41 -5.55 -17.27
N ASN A 74 12.73 -6.68 -17.24
CA ASN A 74 11.42 -6.89 -17.86
C ASN A 74 10.34 -6.50 -16.85
N MET A 75 9.83 -5.28 -16.94
CA MET A 75 8.81 -4.77 -16.04
C MET A 75 7.40 -5.15 -16.50
N ASP A 76 6.60 -5.76 -15.61
CA ASP A 76 5.15 -5.97 -15.77
C ASP A 76 4.39 -5.35 -14.59
N CYS A 77 3.16 -4.87 -14.82
CA CYS A 77 2.37 -4.22 -13.80
C CYS A 77 0.86 -4.33 -14.05
N ILE A 78 0.09 -4.48 -12.98
CA ILE A 78 -1.38 -4.44 -12.99
C ILE A 78 -1.91 -3.78 -11.73
N LEU A 79 -3.18 -3.33 -11.73
CA LEU A 79 -3.78 -2.62 -10.60
C LEU A 79 -3.96 -3.50 -9.36
N ASN A 80 -3.90 -2.87 -8.19
CA ASN A 80 -4.01 -3.37 -6.83
C ASN A 80 -4.70 -4.71 -6.62
N ASP A 81 -6.02 -4.80 -6.80
CA ASP A 81 -6.78 -6.00 -6.47
C ASP A 81 -6.44 -7.16 -7.41
N GLN A 82 -6.31 -6.85 -8.71
CA GLN A 82 -5.86 -7.82 -9.70
C GLN A 82 -4.41 -8.28 -9.44
N TYR A 83 -3.56 -7.38 -8.94
CA TYR A 83 -2.21 -7.70 -8.54
C TYR A 83 -2.19 -8.68 -7.37
N LYS A 84 -2.96 -8.39 -6.29
CA LYS A 84 -3.09 -9.26 -5.12
C LYS A 84 -3.54 -10.67 -5.52
N GLU A 85 -4.55 -10.76 -6.38
CA GLU A 85 -5.03 -12.07 -6.88
C GLU A 85 -3.95 -12.80 -7.70
N LYS A 86 -3.31 -12.10 -8.65
CA LYS A 86 -2.31 -12.72 -9.54
C LYS A 86 -1.09 -13.19 -8.76
N ILE A 87 -0.52 -12.36 -7.87
CA ILE A 87 0.69 -12.75 -7.13
C ILE A 87 0.44 -13.93 -6.19
N ARG A 88 -0.72 -13.99 -5.50
CA ARG A 88 -1.11 -15.14 -4.68
C ARG A 88 -1.16 -16.44 -5.49
N MET A 89 -1.63 -16.38 -6.73
CA MET A 89 -1.70 -17.57 -7.60
C MET A 89 -0.31 -18.03 -8.06
N ILE A 90 0.60 -17.11 -8.39
CA ILE A 90 1.87 -17.45 -9.03
C ILE A 90 3.03 -17.58 -8.05
N VAL A 91 2.95 -17.00 -6.85
CA VAL A 91 4.06 -17.02 -5.87
C VAL A 91 4.49 -18.44 -5.49
N SER A 92 3.58 -19.40 -5.51
CA SER A 92 3.86 -20.83 -5.22
C SER A 92 4.26 -21.65 -6.44
N THR A 93 4.38 -21.03 -7.62
CA THR A 93 4.69 -21.72 -8.90
C THR A 93 6.08 -21.36 -9.41
N ASP A 94 6.47 -21.98 -10.53
CA ASP A 94 7.71 -21.63 -11.24
C ASP A 94 7.56 -20.36 -12.09
N GLU A 95 6.36 -19.76 -12.15
CA GLU A 95 6.07 -18.50 -12.85
C GLU A 95 6.24 -17.26 -11.95
N VAL A 96 6.68 -17.44 -10.69
CA VAL A 96 6.96 -16.32 -9.79
C VAL A 96 8.04 -15.42 -10.39
N PRO A 97 7.81 -14.09 -10.48
CA PRO A 97 8.82 -13.17 -11.00
C PRO A 97 10.04 -13.09 -10.06
N ASP A 98 11.18 -12.66 -10.59
CA ASP A 98 12.42 -12.52 -9.81
C ASP A 98 12.25 -11.50 -8.68
N ILE A 99 11.58 -10.38 -8.97
CA ILE A 99 11.27 -9.31 -8.02
C ILE A 99 9.78 -8.98 -8.10
N PHE A 100 9.14 -8.81 -6.95
CA PHE A 100 7.73 -8.41 -6.91
C PHE A 100 7.44 -7.50 -5.71
N SER A 101 6.46 -6.58 -5.87
CA SER A 101 6.04 -5.68 -4.80
C SER A 101 5.21 -6.41 -3.75
N SER A 102 5.31 -5.99 -2.49
CA SER A 102 4.52 -6.52 -1.38
C SER A 102 4.12 -5.44 -0.40
N TRP A 103 2.92 -5.57 0.15
CA TRP A 103 2.57 -4.93 1.41
C TRP A 103 3.20 -5.71 2.56
N SER A 104 3.42 -5.06 3.67
CA SER A 104 3.85 -5.69 4.92
C SER A 104 2.71 -6.45 5.64
N GLY A 105 2.99 -7.05 6.77
CA GLY A 105 1.99 -7.73 7.60
C GLY A 105 1.53 -9.07 7.06
N SER A 106 0.23 -9.39 7.19
CA SER A 106 -0.33 -10.69 6.81
C SER A 106 -0.20 -10.99 5.32
N PHE A 107 -0.24 -9.96 4.46
CA PHE A 107 -0.01 -10.15 3.03
C PHE A 107 1.43 -10.63 2.74
N ALA A 108 2.42 -10.02 3.41
CA ALA A 108 3.80 -10.49 3.31
C ALA A 108 3.95 -11.93 3.84
N GLN A 109 3.29 -12.25 4.95
CA GLN A 109 3.30 -13.60 5.52
C GLN A 109 2.74 -14.64 4.55
N GLU A 110 1.64 -14.34 3.83
CA GLU A 110 1.10 -15.25 2.80
C GLU A 110 2.13 -15.53 1.69
N MET A 111 2.90 -14.50 1.28
CA MET A 111 3.96 -14.67 0.27
C MET A 111 5.08 -15.55 0.83
N ILE A 112 5.49 -15.32 2.08
CA ILE A 112 6.54 -16.06 2.78
C ILE A 112 6.14 -17.54 2.98
N ASP A 113 4.89 -17.80 3.35
CA ASP A 113 4.33 -19.14 3.56
C ASP A 113 4.35 -19.99 2.28
N SER A 114 4.45 -19.38 1.09
CA SER A 114 4.66 -20.08 -0.17
C SER A 114 6.00 -20.85 -0.21
N GLY A 115 6.96 -20.44 0.62
CA GLY A 115 8.33 -21.00 0.65
C GLY A 115 9.23 -20.50 -0.49
N ASN A 116 8.76 -19.55 -1.33
CA ASN A 116 9.48 -19.07 -2.50
C ASN A 116 10.02 -17.63 -2.38
N VAL A 117 10.01 -17.06 -1.17
CA VAL A 117 10.58 -15.74 -0.86
C VAL A 117 11.98 -15.89 -0.27
N MET A 118 12.91 -15.07 -0.73
CA MET A 118 14.30 -15.07 -0.28
C MET A 118 14.45 -14.37 1.07
N ASP A 119 15.24 -14.99 1.97
CA ASP A 119 15.71 -14.36 3.20
C ASP A 119 16.83 -13.36 2.87
N LEU A 120 16.58 -12.08 3.15
CA LEU A 120 17.48 -10.96 2.85
C LEU A 120 18.29 -10.51 4.07
N THR A 121 18.21 -11.21 5.20
CA THR A 121 18.89 -10.84 6.45
C THR A 121 20.39 -10.62 6.25
N SER A 122 21.05 -11.49 5.49
CA SER A 122 22.48 -11.33 5.19
C SER A 122 22.77 -10.07 4.37
N VAL A 123 21.87 -9.65 3.49
CA VAL A 123 22.02 -8.43 2.66
C VAL A 123 22.11 -7.19 3.55
N PHE A 124 21.29 -7.12 4.60
CA PHE A 124 21.33 -6.02 5.59
C PHE A 124 22.55 -6.11 6.50
N GLN A 125 22.96 -7.31 6.91
CA GLN A 125 24.12 -7.52 7.80
C GLN A 125 25.46 -7.27 7.10
N GLU A 126 25.60 -7.61 5.83
CA GLU A 126 26.84 -7.46 5.06
C GLU A 126 27.10 -6.03 4.59
N ASP A 127 26.08 -5.19 4.55
CA ASP A 127 26.16 -3.79 4.15
C ASP A 127 25.38 -2.89 5.15
N PRO A 128 25.88 -2.76 6.39
CA PRO A 128 25.20 -1.98 7.41
C PRO A 128 25.13 -0.49 7.07
N GLU A 129 26.09 0.06 6.29
CA GLU A 129 26.07 1.44 5.88
C GLU A 129 24.88 1.76 4.97
N TRP A 130 24.55 0.85 4.06
CA TRP A 130 23.33 0.96 3.26
C TRP A 130 22.07 0.65 4.08
N ALA A 131 22.11 -0.40 4.90
CA ALA A 131 20.97 -0.79 5.74
C ALA A 131 20.51 0.34 6.66
N ASP A 132 21.46 1.05 7.28
CA ASP A 132 21.19 2.19 8.18
C ASP A 132 20.57 3.41 7.45
N THR A 133 20.54 3.43 6.11
CA THR A 133 19.82 4.47 5.36
C THR A 133 18.31 4.24 5.35
N ILE A 134 17.85 3.01 5.58
CA ILE A 134 16.44 2.64 5.59
C ILE A 134 15.90 2.79 7.01
N ALA A 135 14.79 3.49 7.17
CA ALA A 135 14.18 3.72 8.48
C ALA A 135 13.80 2.38 9.16
N ASP A 136 14.21 2.18 10.43
CA ASP A 136 13.90 0.97 11.21
C ASP A 136 12.41 0.66 11.26
N VAL A 137 11.57 1.70 11.33
CA VAL A 137 10.10 1.60 11.32
C VAL A 137 9.57 0.94 10.03
N SER A 138 10.34 0.99 8.94
CA SER A 138 10.00 0.34 7.67
C SER A 138 10.52 -1.10 7.57
N VAL A 139 11.62 -1.44 8.25
CA VAL A 139 12.22 -2.79 8.22
C VAL A 139 11.44 -3.76 9.12
N GLY A 140 11.06 -3.32 10.32
CA GLY A 140 10.36 -4.16 11.31
C GLY A 140 9.15 -4.90 10.75
N PRO A 141 8.21 -4.25 10.04
CA PRO A 141 7.02 -4.90 9.46
C PRO A 141 7.30 -5.95 8.37
N PHE A 142 8.53 -6.03 7.86
CA PHE A 142 9.01 -7.07 6.95
C PHE A 142 9.96 -8.08 7.61
N THR A 143 10.06 -8.03 8.95
CA THR A 143 10.86 -8.98 9.72
C THR A 143 9.95 -10.05 10.34
N PHE A 144 10.15 -11.30 9.94
CA PHE A 144 9.39 -12.48 10.34
C PHE A 144 10.35 -13.54 10.87
N ASP A 145 10.14 -14.04 12.09
CA ASP A 145 11.03 -15.04 12.73
C ASP A 145 12.53 -14.63 12.67
N ASP A 146 12.81 -13.36 12.99
CA ASP A 146 14.15 -12.75 12.94
C ASP A 146 14.78 -12.68 11.53
N LYS A 147 13.99 -12.87 10.46
CA LYS A 147 14.41 -12.78 9.07
C LYS A 147 13.80 -11.58 8.37
N ILE A 148 14.62 -10.83 7.66
CA ILE A 148 14.18 -9.72 6.81
C ILE A 148 13.80 -10.29 5.44
N MET A 149 12.52 -10.16 5.06
CA MET A 149 11.96 -10.83 3.88
C MET A 149 11.67 -9.89 2.70
N ALA A 150 11.87 -8.59 2.86
CA ALA A 150 11.74 -7.60 1.80
C ALA A 150 12.71 -6.44 1.98
N ILE A 151 12.99 -5.70 0.90
CA ILE A 151 13.63 -4.39 0.95
C ILE A 151 12.51 -3.34 0.95
N PRO A 152 12.30 -2.61 2.06
CA PRO A 152 11.33 -1.53 2.11
C PRO A 152 11.73 -0.41 1.15
N TRP A 153 10.76 0.12 0.39
CA TRP A 153 11.02 1.22 -0.54
C TRP A 153 10.20 2.46 -0.21
N SER A 154 8.99 2.27 0.31
CA SER A 154 8.10 3.35 0.74
C SER A 154 7.55 3.11 2.12
N GLN A 155 7.09 4.19 2.74
CA GLN A 155 6.32 4.17 3.97
C GLN A 155 5.12 5.09 3.81
N ASP A 156 4.06 4.80 4.54
CA ASP A 156 2.83 5.58 4.49
C ASP A 156 2.17 5.60 5.87
N GLY A 157 1.38 6.64 6.09
CA GLY A 157 0.53 6.79 7.26
C GLY A 157 -0.77 7.45 6.87
N LYS A 158 -1.76 7.42 7.76
CA LYS A 158 -3.06 8.05 7.52
C LYS A 158 -3.40 9.00 8.65
N ALA A 159 -3.86 10.19 8.27
CA ALA A 159 -4.17 11.27 9.21
C ALA A 159 -5.43 12.04 8.73
N PHE A 160 -6.05 12.78 9.63
CA PHE A 160 -7.07 13.74 9.23
C PHE A 160 -6.41 15.00 8.69
N PHE A 161 -6.60 15.25 7.40
CA PHE A 161 -6.23 16.52 6.76
C PHE A 161 -7.35 17.53 6.95
N TYR A 162 -7.00 18.80 7.19
CA TYR A 162 -7.96 19.85 7.44
C TYR A 162 -7.57 21.17 6.77
N ASN A 163 -8.55 21.98 6.39
CA ASN A 163 -8.36 23.32 5.87
C ASN A 163 -8.04 24.28 7.02
N LYS A 164 -6.78 24.78 7.05
CA LYS A 164 -6.29 25.67 8.11
C LYS A 164 -7.11 26.94 8.24
N LYS A 165 -7.51 27.55 7.12
CA LYS A 165 -8.27 28.77 7.09
C LYS A 165 -9.66 28.58 7.72
N ILE A 166 -10.37 27.51 7.38
CA ILE A 166 -11.69 27.21 7.95
C ILE A 166 -11.58 26.97 9.46
N PHE A 167 -10.56 26.26 9.92
CA PHE A 167 -10.32 26.06 11.36
C PHE A 167 -10.06 27.38 12.08
N GLU A 168 -9.20 28.26 11.51
CA GLU A 168 -8.90 29.59 12.09
C GLU A 168 -10.14 30.49 12.14
N GLU A 169 -10.91 30.60 11.06
CA GLU A 169 -12.11 31.40 10.97
C GLU A 169 -13.19 31.00 11.98
N ASN A 170 -13.23 29.73 12.37
CA ASN A 170 -14.17 29.19 13.35
C ASN A 170 -13.56 29.01 14.76
N GLY A 171 -12.33 29.45 14.98
CA GLY A 171 -11.65 29.38 16.28
C GLY A 171 -11.36 27.91 16.74
N ILE A 172 -11.30 26.98 15.79
CA ILE A 172 -11.12 25.56 16.06
C ILE A 172 -9.63 25.27 16.30
N GLN A 173 -9.33 24.50 17.36
CA GLN A 173 -8.03 23.92 17.62
C GLN A 173 -8.01 22.48 17.17
N VAL A 174 -6.85 21.98 16.74
CA VAL A 174 -6.64 20.56 16.38
C VAL A 174 -7.01 19.67 17.57
N PRO A 175 -7.95 18.72 17.41
CA PRO A 175 -8.39 17.85 18.48
C PRO A 175 -7.37 16.73 18.74
N THR A 176 -7.23 16.30 19.98
CA THR A 176 -6.40 15.17 20.39
C THR A 176 -7.21 14.04 21.00
N THR A 177 -8.48 14.29 21.33
CA THR A 177 -9.39 13.30 21.92
C THR A 177 -10.65 13.15 21.06
N TRP A 178 -11.33 12.01 21.21
CA TRP A 178 -12.57 11.75 20.47
C TRP A 178 -13.65 12.77 20.75
N SER A 179 -13.92 13.07 22.03
CA SER A 179 -14.91 14.09 22.41
C SER A 179 -14.56 15.47 21.87
N GLY A 180 -13.27 15.82 21.85
CA GLY A 180 -12.79 17.04 21.20
C GLY A 180 -13.02 17.05 19.70
N PHE A 181 -12.84 15.93 19.04
CA PHE A 181 -13.09 15.79 17.60
C PHE A 181 -14.58 15.91 17.25
N ILE A 182 -15.45 15.23 18.00
CA ILE A 182 -16.90 15.40 17.81
C ILE A 182 -17.31 16.86 18.01
N HIS A 183 -16.77 17.56 19.03
CA HIS A 183 -17.02 18.98 19.20
C HIS A 183 -16.56 19.84 18.00
N VAL A 184 -15.43 19.52 17.39
CA VAL A 184 -14.98 20.16 16.14
C VAL A 184 -16.00 19.95 15.02
N LEU A 185 -16.48 18.72 14.85
CA LEU A 185 -17.44 18.37 13.80
C LEU A 185 -18.80 19.08 14.01
N ASP A 186 -19.27 19.17 15.26
CA ASP A 186 -20.47 19.93 15.60
C ASP A 186 -20.29 21.43 15.32
N THR A 187 -19.15 22.02 15.69
CA THR A 187 -18.83 23.42 15.41
C THR A 187 -18.84 23.70 13.90
N LEU A 188 -18.29 22.79 13.10
CA LEU A 188 -18.31 22.94 11.64
C LEU A 188 -19.72 22.80 11.07
N LYS A 189 -20.56 21.91 11.62
CA LYS A 189 -22.00 21.86 11.24
C LYS A 189 -22.73 23.16 11.57
N GLU A 190 -22.50 23.73 12.75
CA GLU A 190 -23.08 25.04 13.15
C GLU A 190 -22.58 26.17 12.25
N ALA A 191 -21.36 26.10 11.72
CA ALA A 191 -20.79 27.03 10.75
C ALA A 191 -21.36 26.85 9.33
N GLY A 192 -22.19 25.82 9.08
CA GLY A 192 -22.88 25.59 7.81
C GLY A 192 -22.26 24.52 6.92
N TYR A 193 -21.27 23.77 7.41
CA TYR A 193 -20.73 22.60 6.70
C TYR A 193 -21.62 21.39 7.02
N GLU A 194 -22.58 21.06 6.15
CA GLU A 194 -23.51 19.94 6.37
C GLU A 194 -22.79 18.58 6.50
N THR A 195 -21.70 18.43 5.76
CA THR A 195 -20.82 17.27 5.75
C THR A 195 -19.38 17.67 6.11
N PRO A 196 -19.07 17.84 7.41
CA PRO A 196 -17.73 18.29 7.84
C PRO A 196 -16.57 17.40 7.37
N ILE A 197 -16.83 16.10 7.17
CA ILE A 197 -15.85 15.14 6.69
C ILE A 197 -16.20 14.74 5.25
N ALA A 198 -15.26 14.97 4.31
CA ALA A 198 -15.30 14.39 3.00
C ALA A 198 -14.87 12.92 3.13
N GLU A 199 -15.69 11.97 2.70
CA GLU A 199 -15.28 10.56 2.65
C GLU A 199 -16.06 9.79 1.60
N GLY A 200 -15.35 8.85 0.94
CA GLY A 200 -15.89 7.89 -0.01
C GLY A 200 -15.64 6.48 0.47
N LEU A 201 -16.71 5.81 0.88
CA LEU A 201 -16.71 4.51 1.53
C LEU A 201 -17.21 3.38 0.62
N LYS A 202 -17.40 3.66 -0.68
CA LYS A 202 -17.79 2.65 -1.66
C LYS A 202 -16.77 1.52 -1.75
N ASP A 203 -15.50 1.86 -1.65
CA ASP A 203 -14.41 0.90 -1.67
C ASP A 203 -14.13 0.43 -0.24
N ASN A 204 -14.15 -0.88 -0.02
CA ASN A 204 -14.06 -1.47 1.32
C ASN A 204 -12.78 -1.07 2.08
N TRP A 205 -11.65 -0.87 1.37
CA TRP A 205 -10.39 -0.48 1.98
C TRP A 205 -10.50 0.83 2.78
N ALA A 206 -11.30 1.80 2.30
CA ALA A 206 -11.47 3.07 3.01
C ALA A 206 -12.11 2.86 4.40
N ILE A 207 -13.15 2.00 4.48
CA ILE A 207 -13.78 1.59 5.75
C ILE A 207 -12.76 0.88 6.64
N LEU A 208 -11.99 -0.06 6.07
CA LEU A 208 -11.03 -0.88 6.83
C LEU A 208 -9.91 -0.05 7.44
N HIS A 209 -9.48 1.03 6.78
CA HIS A 209 -8.50 1.96 7.36
C HIS A 209 -9.02 2.66 8.61
N TYR A 210 -10.30 3.09 8.62
CA TYR A 210 -10.93 3.61 9.84
C TYR A 210 -11.02 2.54 10.92
N LEU A 211 -11.57 1.38 10.59
CA LEU A 211 -11.75 0.29 11.55
C LEU A 211 -10.44 -0.15 12.18
N GLY A 212 -9.38 -0.32 11.38
CA GLY A 212 -8.06 -0.68 11.89
C GLY A 212 -7.53 0.34 12.89
N THR A 213 -7.64 1.64 12.57
CA THR A 213 -7.23 2.71 13.47
C THR A 213 -8.08 2.74 14.74
N MET A 214 -9.40 2.61 14.61
CA MET A 214 -10.31 2.65 15.74
C MET A 214 -10.14 1.43 16.66
N ASN A 215 -10.01 0.22 16.08
CA ASN A 215 -9.71 -1.01 16.83
C ASN A 215 -8.43 -0.85 17.64
N GLN A 216 -7.37 -0.34 17.00
CA GLN A 216 -6.09 -0.18 17.65
C GLN A 216 -6.10 0.81 18.83
N ARG A 217 -6.97 1.79 18.81
CA ARG A 217 -7.13 2.75 19.90
C ARG A 217 -8.08 2.29 20.97
N MET A 218 -9.12 1.53 20.61
CA MET A 218 -10.16 1.12 21.54
C MET A 218 -9.84 -0.21 22.23
N VAL A 219 -9.35 -1.19 21.47
CA VAL A 219 -9.13 -2.56 21.95
C VAL A 219 -7.74 -2.68 22.58
N ALA A 220 -7.63 -3.49 23.64
CA ALA A 220 -6.35 -3.74 24.30
C ALA A 220 -5.37 -4.48 23.37
N PRO A 221 -4.05 -4.13 23.37
CA PRO A 221 -3.08 -4.68 22.42
C PRO A 221 -2.95 -6.20 22.45
N ASP A 222 -3.07 -6.82 23.60
CA ASP A 222 -3.04 -8.28 23.77
C ASP A 222 -4.28 -8.97 23.17
N VAL A 223 -5.44 -8.32 23.25
CA VAL A 223 -6.67 -8.78 22.60
C VAL A 223 -6.55 -8.66 21.09
N LEU A 224 -6.05 -7.53 20.55
CA LEU A 224 -5.81 -7.37 19.13
C LEU A 224 -4.83 -8.41 18.57
N ALA A 225 -3.72 -8.63 19.27
CA ALA A 225 -2.71 -9.62 18.87
C ALA A 225 -3.31 -11.02 18.78
N LYS A 226 -4.18 -11.40 19.76
CA LYS A 226 -4.92 -12.64 19.73
C LYS A 226 -5.90 -12.72 18.56
N ASP A 227 -6.73 -11.68 18.40
CA ASP A 227 -7.87 -11.72 17.48
C ASP A 227 -7.43 -11.56 16.00
N TYR A 228 -6.32 -10.88 15.74
CA TYR A 228 -5.77 -10.75 14.38
C TYR A 228 -4.97 -12.00 13.94
N THR A 229 -4.71 -12.93 14.85
CA THR A 229 -4.08 -14.22 14.53
C THR A 229 -5.16 -15.24 14.16
N PRO A 230 -5.16 -15.81 12.93
CA PRO A 230 -6.24 -16.66 12.43
C PRO A 230 -6.59 -17.87 13.33
N SER A 231 -5.58 -18.47 13.98
CA SER A 231 -5.77 -19.65 14.83
C SER A 231 -6.34 -19.35 16.22
N THR A 232 -6.38 -18.08 16.65
CA THR A 232 -6.79 -17.67 18.01
C THR A 232 -7.85 -16.58 18.03
N GLY A 233 -8.17 -15.98 16.89
CA GLY A 233 -9.10 -14.88 16.77
C GLY A 233 -10.55 -15.30 17.05
N GLU A 234 -11.20 -14.58 17.95
CA GLU A 234 -12.60 -14.80 18.34
C GLU A 234 -13.44 -13.52 18.22
N PHE A 235 -12.84 -12.33 18.32
CA PHE A 235 -13.48 -11.01 18.24
C PHE A 235 -14.64 -10.83 19.22
N THR A 236 -14.51 -11.39 20.44
CA THR A 236 -15.58 -11.40 21.45
C THR A 236 -15.48 -10.25 22.46
N ASP A 237 -14.41 -9.43 22.43
CA ASP A 237 -14.30 -8.26 23.31
C ASP A 237 -15.35 -7.21 22.94
N SER A 238 -16.03 -6.65 23.94
CA SER A 238 -17.08 -5.64 23.73
C SER A 238 -16.56 -4.34 23.10
N ALA A 239 -15.26 -4.09 23.20
CA ALA A 239 -14.63 -2.91 22.60
C ALA A 239 -14.83 -2.83 21.08
N TYR A 240 -14.99 -3.95 20.38
CA TYR A 240 -15.31 -3.96 18.94
C TYR A 240 -16.74 -3.44 18.66
N VAL A 241 -17.68 -3.70 19.56
CA VAL A 241 -19.02 -3.11 19.48
C VAL A 241 -18.94 -1.60 19.71
N ASP A 242 -18.18 -1.18 20.74
CA ASP A 242 -17.93 0.25 21.00
C ASP A 242 -17.27 0.97 19.79
N VAL A 243 -16.35 0.29 19.10
CA VAL A 243 -15.76 0.81 17.84
C VAL A 243 -16.84 1.05 16.79
N LEU A 244 -17.75 0.11 16.58
CA LEU A 244 -18.83 0.26 15.58
C LEU A 244 -19.86 1.31 15.99
N GLU A 245 -20.11 1.52 17.28
CA GLU A 245 -20.91 2.66 17.75
C GLU A 245 -20.23 4.01 17.44
N LYS A 246 -18.95 4.13 17.72
CA LYS A 246 -18.15 5.32 17.36
C LYS A 246 -18.07 5.51 15.84
N TRP A 247 -17.95 4.44 15.09
CA TRP A 247 -18.01 4.47 13.62
C TRP A 247 -19.34 5.02 13.12
N LYS A 248 -20.47 4.55 13.66
CA LYS A 248 -21.79 5.05 13.34
C LYS A 248 -21.95 6.54 13.66
N GLU A 249 -21.41 6.98 14.82
CA GLU A 249 -21.38 8.39 15.19
C GLU A 249 -20.60 9.21 14.15
N LEU A 250 -19.39 8.75 13.77
CA LEU A 250 -18.50 9.44 12.83
C LEU A 250 -19.12 9.56 11.42
N THR A 251 -19.74 8.49 10.92
CA THR A 251 -20.34 8.48 9.57
C THR A 251 -21.51 9.46 9.45
N SER A 252 -22.14 9.86 10.55
CA SER A 252 -23.17 10.91 10.56
C SER A 252 -22.67 12.30 10.15
N TYR A 253 -21.33 12.50 10.09
CA TYR A 253 -20.66 13.70 9.64
C TYR A 253 -20.10 13.61 8.22
N MET A 254 -20.24 12.45 7.55
CA MET A 254 -19.73 12.20 6.20
C MET A 254 -20.78 12.37 5.09
N GLY A 255 -22.06 12.55 5.47
CA GLY A 255 -23.18 12.71 4.55
C GLY A 255 -23.70 11.37 3.98
N GLU A 256 -24.96 11.40 3.53
CA GLU A 256 -25.67 10.17 3.07
C GLU A 256 -25.07 9.52 1.82
N VAL A 257 -24.29 10.26 1.04
CA VAL A 257 -23.68 9.75 -0.21
C VAL A 257 -22.34 9.06 -0.01
N CYS A 258 -21.76 9.09 1.19
CA CYS A 258 -20.41 8.59 1.44
C CYS A 258 -20.25 7.11 1.06
N THR A 259 -21.26 6.26 1.27
CA THR A 259 -21.20 4.83 0.89
C THR A 259 -21.40 4.57 -0.60
N ALA A 260 -21.82 5.59 -1.37
CA ALA A 260 -22.10 5.46 -2.80
C ALA A 260 -20.96 5.98 -3.71
N ILE A 261 -20.04 6.77 -3.16
CA ILE A 261 -18.91 7.36 -3.88
C ILE A 261 -17.59 6.75 -3.43
N ASP A 262 -16.61 6.75 -4.33
CA ASP A 262 -15.25 6.34 -4.03
C ASP A 262 -14.44 7.47 -3.37
N HIS A 263 -13.33 7.09 -2.76
CA HIS A 263 -12.43 7.98 -2.02
C HIS A 263 -11.91 9.15 -2.89
N GLU A 264 -11.50 8.88 -4.14
CA GLU A 264 -11.00 9.90 -5.06
C GLU A 264 -12.10 10.94 -5.40
N THR A 265 -13.33 10.47 -5.64
CA THR A 265 -14.48 11.35 -5.86
C THR A 265 -14.74 12.23 -4.66
N ALA A 266 -14.68 11.70 -3.44
CA ALA A 266 -14.84 12.46 -2.20
C ALA A 266 -13.75 13.54 -2.07
N ARG A 267 -12.49 13.17 -2.28
CA ARG A 267 -11.35 14.08 -2.25
C ARG A 267 -11.52 15.23 -3.24
N ASN A 268 -11.75 14.92 -4.51
CA ASN A 268 -11.75 15.90 -5.59
C ASN A 268 -13.01 16.77 -5.60
N THR A 269 -14.17 16.23 -5.14
CA THR A 269 -15.46 16.95 -5.20
C THR A 269 -15.76 17.71 -3.94
N TYR A 270 -15.43 17.17 -2.75
CA TYR A 270 -15.85 17.78 -1.48
C TYR A 270 -14.71 18.45 -0.72
N PHE A 271 -13.56 17.76 -0.55
CA PHE A 271 -12.44 18.32 0.19
C PHE A 271 -11.71 19.40 -0.62
N ALA A 272 -11.28 19.09 -1.85
CA ALA A 272 -10.53 20.01 -2.69
C ALA A 272 -11.32 21.28 -3.10
N THR A 273 -12.64 21.23 -3.00
CA THR A 273 -13.53 22.38 -3.30
C THR A 273 -14.04 23.11 -2.04
N GLU A 274 -13.48 22.81 -0.87
CA GLU A 274 -13.81 23.41 0.43
C GLU A 274 -15.27 23.16 0.90
N GLN A 275 -15.98 22.19 0.29
CA GLN A 275 -17.34 21.83 0.74
C GLN A 275 -17.31 21.05 2.06
N SER A 276 -16.25 20.26 2.28
CA SER A 276 -15.98 19.54 3.53
C SER A 276 -14.59 19.89 4.02
N PRO A 277 -14.46 20.51 5.20
CA PRO A 277 -13.17 21.01 5.69
C PRO A 277 -12.19 19.95 6.19
N ILE A 278 -12.60 18.69 6.34
CA ILE A 278 -11.78 17.59 6.86
C ILE A 278 -11.87 16.38 5.93
N MET A 279 -10.77 15.65 5.77
CA MET A 279 -10.74 14.32 5.12
C MET A 279 -9.67 13.42 5.74
N TYR A 280 -9.92 12.12 5.83
CA TYR A 280 -8.97 11.13 6.33
C TYR A 280 -8.15 10.56 5.18
N LEU A 281 -6.92 11.10 4.97
CA LEU A 281 -6.07 10.87 3.80
C LEU A 281 -4.78 10.13 4.19
N GLN A 282 -4.24 9.41 3.23
CA GLN A 282 -2.90 8.86 3.31
C GLN A 282 -1.84 9.93 2.99
N PHE A 283 -0.66 9.83 3.60
CA PHE A 283 0.43 10.74 3.29
C PHE A 283 0.93 10.60 1.85
N ALA A 284 0.75 9.45 1.23
CA ALA A 284 0.98 9.25 -0.19
C ALA A 284 0.12 10.15 -1.10
N GLU A 285 -0.93 10.78 -0.56
CA GLU A 285 -1.80 11.70 -1.30
C GLU A 285 -1.36 13.18 -1.21
N ILE A 286 -0.32 13.49 -0.42
CA ILE A 286 0.15 14.87 -0.21
C ILE A 286 0.48 15.57 -1.53
N ALA A 287 1.19 14.92 -2.44
CA ALA A 287 1.53 15.51 -3.74
C ALA A 287 0.28 15.83 -4.56
N LEU A 288 -0.70 14.91 -4.61
CA LEU A 288 -1.98 15.11 -5.28
C LEU A 288 -2.79 16.24 -4.65
N MET A 289 -2.75 16.34 -3.32
CA MET A 289 -3.44 17.41 -2.59
C MET A 289 -2.85 18.76 -2.91
N THR A 290 -1.53 18.90 -2.87
CA THR A 290 -0.84 20.16 -3.17
C THR A 290 -1.14 20.69 -4.58
N GLU A 291 -1.36 19.79 -5.55
CA GLU A 291 -1.74 20.15 -6.91
C GLU A 291 -3.24 20.49 -7.06
N SER A 292 -4.09 19.89 -6.22
CA SER A 292 -5.55 19.93 -6.38
C SER A 292 -6.23 21.02 -5.56
N VAL A 293 -5.63 21.48 -4.46
CA VAL A 293 -6.24 22.47 -3.56
C VAL A 293 -5.63 23.87 -3.72
N ASN A 294 -6.43 24.89 -3.43
CA ASN A 294 -6.00 26.30 -3.44
C ASN A 294 -6.04 26.92 -2.01
N PHE A 295 -5.86 26.06 -1.00
CA PHE A 295 -5.85 26.49 0.40
C PHE A 295 -4.75 25.79 1.18
N ASP A 296 -4.29 26.41 2.26
CA ASP A 296 -3.33 25.81 3.17
C ASP A 296 -4.02 24.74 4.02
N TYR A 297 -3.44 23.55 4.06
CA TYR A 297 -3.91 22.45 4.88
C TYR A 297 -2.90 22.05 5.93
N GLY A 298 -3.36 21.37 6.94
CA GLY A 298 -2.56 20.65 7.91
C GLY A 298 -3.13 19.26 8.11
N PHE A 299 -2.50 18.47 8.94
CA PHE A 299 -3.03 17.17 9.33
C PHE A 299 -2.77 16.88 10.80
N PHE A 300 -3.55 15.98 11.37
CA PHE A 300 -3.42 15.50 12.74
C PHE A 300 -3.72 14.00 12.80
N ASN A 301 -3.07 13.32 13.74
CA ASN A 301 -3.30 11.89 13.95
C ASN A 301 -4.75 11.64 14.40
N PHE A 302 -5.25 10.45 14.16
CA PHE A 302 -6.58 10.06 14.62
C PHE A 302 -6.71 10.30 16.13
N PRO A 303 -7.76 10.97 16.62
CA PRO A 303 -7.91 11.30 18.03
C PRO A 303 -7.97 10.06 18.95
N ALA A 304 -7.50 10.21 20.16
CA ALA A 304 -7.58 9.17 21.18
C ALA A 304 -9.01 8.99 21.68
N PHE A 305 -9.45 7.76 21.89
CA PHE A 305 -10.66 7.49 22.67
C PHE A 305 -10.34 7.60 24.16
N GLU A 306 -11.12 8.36 24.92
CA GLU A 306 -10.91 8.58 26.33
C GLU A 306 -11.05 7.28 27.16
N GLU A 307 -11.92 6.38 26.69
CA GLU A 307 -12.16 5.04 27.24
C GLU A 307 -11.26 3.96 26.62
N GLY A 308 -10.48 4.31 25.59
CA GLY A 308 -9.66 3.36 24.83
C GLY A 308 -8.56 2.71 25.65
N LYS A 309 -8.30 1.43 25.40
CA LYS A 309 -7.25 0.63 26.03
C LYS A 309 -6.03 0.44 25.14
N GLY A 310 -6.14 0.87 23.90
CA GLY A 310 -5.10 0.75 22.88
C GLY A 310 -4.10 1.89 22.91
N ASP A 311 -3.22 1.91 21.93
CA ASP A 311 -2.16 2.93 21.81
C ASP A 311 -2.67 4.17 21.06
N ALA A 312 -2.89 5.24 21.80
CA ALA A 312 -3.36 6.52 21.26
C ALA A 312 -2.33 7.25 20.36
N ASN A 313 -1.04 6.91 20.48
CA ASN A 313 0.04 7.55 19.72
C ASN A 313 0.51 6.73 18.51
N ALA A 314 -0.03 5.53 18.33
CA ALA A 314 0.26 4.78 17.13
C ALA A 314 -0.27 5.52 15.89
N LEU A 315 0.41 5.35 14.76
CA LEU A 315 -0.04 5.84 13.47
C LEU A 315 -0.46 4.65 12.62
N THR A 316 -1.66 4.68 12.08
CA THR A 316 -2.09 3.66 11.13
C THR A 316 -1.38 3.90 9.81
N GLY A 317 -0.69 2.88 9.34
CA GLY A 317 0.11 2.94 8.13
C GLY A 317 1.01 1.72 8.04
N ALA A 318 1.67 1.58 6.91
CA ALA A 318 2.58 0.48 6.70
C ALA A 318 3.59 0.80 5.60
N PRO A 319 4.81 0.26 5.69
CA PRO A 319 5.72 0.27 4.58
C PRO A 319 5.26 -0.69 3.49
N GLU A 320 5.64 -0.37 2.27
CA GLU A 320 5.65 -1.29 1.15
C GLU A 320 7.09 -1.62 0.77
N GLY A 321 7.29 -2.81 0.20
CA GLY A 321 8.62 -3.29 -0.14
C GLY A 321 8.64 -4.17 -1.37
N PHE A 322 9.84 -4.56 -1.75
CA PHE A 322 10.06 -5.53 -2.81
C PHE A 322 10.62 -6.82 -2.22
N MET A 323 10.01 -7.93 -2.59
CA MET A 323 10.49 -9.27 -2.30
C MET A 323 11.26 -9.82 -3.49
N ILE A 324 12.22 -10.70 -3.21
CA ILE A 324 12.97 -11.44 -4.23
C ILE A 324 12.55 -12.91 -4.13
N SER A 325 12.30 -13.54 -5.28
CA SER A 325 12.05 -14.97 -5.33
C SER A 325 13.34 -15.75 -5.07
N ASN A 326 13.27 -16.78 -4.21
CA ASN A 326 14.40 -17.71 -4.03
C ASN A 326 14.61 -18.64 -5.23
N LYS A 327 13.74 -18.58 -6.25
CA LYS A 327 13.85 -19.31 -7.52
C LYS A 327 14.58 -18.52 -8.60
N THR A 328 14.90 -17.24 -8.35
CA THR A 328 15.67 -16.46 -9.33
C THR A 328 17.04 -17.07 -9.60
N GLU A 329 17.44 -17.10 -10.86
CA GLU A 329 18.80 -17.51 -11.25
C GLU A 329 19.83 -16.37 -11.06
N HIS A 330 19.35 -15.14 -10.73
CA HIS A 330 20.15 -13.92 -10.67
C HIS A 330 19.98 -13.15 -9.34
N PRO A 331 20.15 -13.80 -8.18
CA PRO A 331 19.88 -13.16 -6.88
C PRO A 331 20.76 -11.94 -6.60
N GLU A 332 22.03 -11.98 -6.99
CA GLU A 332 22.96 -10.87 -6.77
C GLU A 332 22.55 -9.62 -7.57
N GLU A 333 22.13 -9.80 -8.81
CA GLU A 333 21.69 -8.72 -9.68
C GLU A 333 20.35 -8.13 -9.21
N CYS A 334 19.43 -8.95 -8.74
CA CYS A 334 18.18 -8.50 -8.12
C CYS A 334 18.46 -7.64 -6.88
N ILE A 335 19.35 -8.10 -5.99
CA ILE A 335 19.75 -7.36 -4.79
C ILE A 335 20.42 -6.04 -5.18
N LYS A 336 21.34 -6.03 -6.13
CA LYS A 336 22.02 -4.81 -6.60
C LYS A 336 21.03 -3.79 -7.17
N PHE A 337 20.08 -4.25 -8.00
CA PHE A 337 19.05 -3.38 -8.54
C PHE A 337 18.17 -2.78 -7.43
N LEU A 338 17.67 -3.58 -6.50
CA LEU A 338 16.85 -3.07 -5.41
C LEU A 338 17.61 -2.14 -4.46
N LYS A 339 18.88 -2.45 -4.13
CA LYS A 339 19.72 -1.55 -3.34
C LYS A 339 19.90 -0.20 -4.00
N TRP A 340 20.13 -0.19 -5.32
CA TRP A 340 20.22 1.05 -6.10
C TRP A 340 18.85 1.75 -6.15
N LEU A 341 17.74 1.02 -6.40
CA LEU A 341 16.39 1.58 -6.50
C LEU A 341 15.99 2.33 -5.22
N VAL A 342 16.36 1.81 -4.04
CA VAL A 342 16.06 2.44 -2.74
C VAL A 342 17.22 3.31 -2.20
N SER A 343 18.15 3.73 -3.04
CA SER A 343 19.20 4.66 -2.66
C SER A 343 18.92 6.10 -3.10
N PRO A 344 19.54 7.12 -2.47
CA PRO A 344 19.40 8.51 -2.89
C PRO A 344 19.89 8.77 -4.34
N GLU A 345 20.88 8.03 -4.81
CA GLU A 345 21.43 8.12 -6.17
C GLU A 345 20.51 7.44 -7.20
N GLY A 346 19.69 6.50 -6.76
CA GLY A 346 18.71 5.76 -7.55
C GLY A 346 17.33 6.40 -7.51
N GLY A 347 16.36 5.67 -6.94
CA GLY A 347 14.95 6.04 -7.00
C GLY A 347 14.37 6.63 -5.73
N ALA A 348 15.11 6.71 -4.60
CA ALA A 348 14.53 7.12 -3.31
C ALA A 348 13.98 8.56 -3.33
N VAL A 349 14.64 9.49 -4.03
CA VAL A 349 14.14 10.87 -4.21
C VAL A 349 12.96 10.89 -5.17
N ASP A 350 13.10 10.23 -6.33
CA ASP A 350 12.08 10.20 -7.37
C ASP A 350 10.76 9.57 -6.89
N LEU A 351 10.85 8.57 -6.00
CA LEU A 351 9.67 7.97 -5.38
C LEU A 351 8.76 9.03 -4.73
N THR A 352 9.36 9.97 -4.00
CA THR A 352 8.58 11.00 -3.30
C THR A 352 8.25 12.18 -4.21
N THR A 353 9.22 12.67 -4.97
CA THR A 353 9.05 13.91 -5.77
C THR A 353 8.26 13.69 -7.06
N ILE A 354 8.28 12.50 -7.62
CA ILE A 354 7.55 12.12 -8.84
C ILE A 354 6.42 11.15 -8.48
N GLY A 355 6.73 10.08 -7.74
CA GLY A 355 5.79 9.02 -7.40
C GLY A 355 4.75 9.40 -6.36
N GLY A 356 5.04 10.39 -5.51
CA GLY A 356 4.16 10.91 -4.46
C GLY A 356 4.20 10.12 -3.15
N ASP A 357 4.77 8.91 -3.12
CA ASP A 357 4.91 8.12 -1.90
C ASP A 357 6.10 8.62 -1.05
N LEU A 358 6.01 8.50 0.26
CA LEU A 358 7.15 8.79 1.13
C LEU A 358 8.17 7.65 1.04
N THR A 359 9.42 7.99 0.74
CA THR A 359 10.50 6.99 0.70
C THR A 359 10.81 6.43 2.08
N SER A 360 11.23 5.15 2.15
CA SER A 360 11.77 4.54 3.36
C SER A 360 13.19 5.03 3.70
N VAL A 361 13.87 5.72 2.76
CA VAL A 361 15.17 6.35 2.93
C VAL A 361 14.97 7.82 3.29
N THR A 362 14.58 8.10 4.53
CA THR A 362 14.14 9.44 4.97
C THR A 362 15.22 10.51 4.79
N SER A 363 16.49 10.15 4.91
CA SER A 363 17.64 11.05 4.68
C SER A 363 17.81 11.50 3.21
N ALA A 364 17.13 10.85 2.26
CA ALA A 364 17.12 11.28 0.87
C ALA A 364 16.28 12.55 0.63
N LEU A 365 15.38 12.88 1.55
CA LEU A 365 14.48 14.03 1.46
C LEU A 365 15.01 15.21 2.29
N THR A 366 14.94 16.38 1.68
CA THR A 366 15.38 17.65 2.26
C THR A 366 14.38 18.76 1.94
N GLU A 367 14.45 19.89 2.61
CA GLU A 367 13.64 21.08 2.30
C GLU A 367 13.85 21.59 0.86
N ASP A 368 14.95 21.21 0.19
CA ASP A 368 15.24 21.62 -1.18
C ASP A 368 14.58 20.72 -2.25
N ASN A 369 14.20 19.48 -1.89
CA ASN A 369 13.73 18.48 -2.86
C ASN A 369 12.38 17.84 -2.52
N ALA A 370 11.74 18.21 -1.39
CA ALA A 370 10.43 17.68 -0.99
C ALA A 370 9.49 18.81 -0.56
N LEU A 371 8.19 18.54 -0.60
CA LEU A 371 7.18 19.47 -0.07
C LEU A 371 7.29 19.56 1.46
N PRO A 372 7.05 20.74 2.06
CA PRO A 372 7.04 20.89 3.51
C PRO A 372 6.12 19.89 4.20
N GLU A 373 4.96 19.61 3.61
CA GLU A 373 3.96 18.66 4.13
C GLU A 373 4.48 17.22 4.09
N GLN A 374 5.31 16.86 3.11
CA GLN A 374 5.97 15.54 3.06
C GLN A 374 7.01 15.39 4.17
N ILE A 375 7.79 16.44 4.41
CA ILE A 375 8.74 16.47 5.54
C ILE A 375 8.00 16.37 6.89
N ASP A 376 6.89 17.07 7.05
CA ASP A 376 6.08 17.00 8.27
C ASP A 376 5.41 15.62 8.43
N ALA A 377 5.00 14.97 7.34
CA ALA A 377 4.49 13.60 7.37
C ALA A 377 5.57 12.60 7.83
N LEU A 378 6.80 12.71 7.32
CA LEU A 378 7.92 11.87 7.79
C LEU A 378 8.17 12.05 9.29
N LYS A 379 8.23 13.29 9.80
CA LYS A 379 8.35 13.57 11.24
C LYS A 379 7.19 12.97 12.04
N THR A 380 5.99 12.97 11.48
CA THR A 380 4.82 12.37 12.13
C THR A 380 4.96 10.85 12.23
N ILE A 381 5.44 10.19 11.17
CA ILE A 381 5.74 8.74 11.18
C ILE A 381 6.83 8.43 12.20
N GLU A 382 7.94 9.17 12.18
CA GLU A 382 9.07 8.98 13.11
C GLU A 382 8.69 9.23 14.57
N SER A 383 7.73 10.12 14.85
CA SER A 383 7.27 10.43 16.22
C SER A 383 6.19 9.47 16.73
N ALA A 384 5.63 8.62 15.88
CA ALA A 384 4.64 7.64 16.29
C ALA A 384 5.27 6.61 17.26
N SER A 385 4.51 6.17 18.26
CA SER A 385 4.95 5.11 19.19
C SER A 385 5.17 3.77 18.46
N GLN A 386 4.37 3.51 17.44
CA GLN A 386 4.47 2.37 16.52
C GLN A 386 3.66 2.64 15.26
N MET A 387 4.00 1.92 14.19
CA MET A 387 3.15 1.82 12.99
C MET A 387 2.16 0.67 13.17
N ALA A 388 0.87 0.99 13.08
CA ALA A 388 -0.20 0.00 13.07
C ALA A 388 -0.55 -0.37 11.63
N PRO A 389 -0.46 -1.64 11.25
CA PRO A 389 -0.73 -2.04 9.88
C PRO A 389 -2.17 -1.75 9.48
N TRP A 390 -2.39 -1.54 8.18
CA TRP A 390 -3.71 -1.50 7.59
C TRP A 390 -4.50 -2.74 7.99
N PHE A 391 -5.79 -2.61 8.34
CA PHE A 391 -6.58 -3.73 8.85
C PHE A 391 -6.68 -4.88 7.84
N ASP A 392 -6.77 -4.58 6.55
CA ASP A 392 -6.77 -5.56 5.46
C ASP A 392 -5.40 -6.20 5.19
N ASN A 393 -4.34 -5.70 5.85
CA ASN A 393 -3.01 -6.32 5.87
C ASN A 393 -2.68 -6.97 7.22
N ALA A 394 -3.48 -6.69 8.26
CA ALA A 394 -3.25 -7.20 9.60
C ALA A 394 -4.11 -8.44 9.95
N CYS A 395 -5.20 -8.66 9.21
CA CYS A 395 -6.20 -9.66 9.53
C CYS A 395 -6.51 -10.55 8.32
N ASP A 396 -7.01 -11.76 8.57
CA ASP A 396 -7.43 -12.67 7.51
C ASP A 396 -8.52 -12.07 6.60
N ALA A 397 -8.46 -12.37 5.32
CA ALA A 397 -9.35 -11.79 4.31
C ALA A 397 -10.84 -12.09 4.57
N SER A 398 -11.18 -13.26 5.12
CA SER A 398 -12.54 -13.59 5.47
C SER A 398 -13.08 -12.74 6.63
N ILE A 399 -12.21 -12.33 7.55
CA ILE A 399 -12.54 -11.48 8.69
C ILE A 399 -12.72 -10.03 8.25
N TYR A 400 -11.70 -9.43 7.64
CA TYR A 400 -11.78 -8.02 7.28
C TYR A 400 -12.89 -7.74 6.25
N THR A 401 -13.20 -8.70 5.37
CA THR A 401 -14.29 -8.55 4.41
C THR A 401 -15.65 -8.48 5.13
N VAL A 402 -15.92 -9.38 6.06
CA VAL A 402 -17.18 -9.39 6.83
C VAL A 402 -17.26 -8.18 7.74
N PHE A 403 -16.17 -7.80 8.39
CA PHE A 403 -16.12 -6.63 9.26
C PHE A 403 -16.41 -5.33 8.49
N GLY A 404 -15.77 -5.14 7.32
CA GLY A 404 -16.00 -3.97 6.47
C GLY A 404 -17.46 -3.91 5.94
N GLN A 405 -18.03 -5.04 5.51
CA GLN A 405 -19.44 -5.13 5.10
C GLN A 405 -20.38 -4.80 6.26
N GLY A 406 -20.12 -5.34 7.45
CA GLY A 406 -20.87 -5.03 8.66
C GLY A 406 -20.80 -3.54 9.01
N ALA A 407 -19.62 -2.95 8.97
CA ALA A 407 -19.44 -1.52 9.23
C ALA A 407 -20.13 -0.63 8.18
N SER A 408 -20.14 -1.03 6.91
CA SER A 408 -20.92 -0.35 5.87
C SER A 408 -22.43 -0.39 6.18
N ALA A 409 -22.95 -1.55 6.59
CA ALA A 409 -24.35 -1.72 6.96
C ALA A 409 -24.71 -0.93 8.25
N VAL A 410 -23.78 -0.85 9.21
CA VAL A 410 -23.95 0.00 10.40
C VAL A 410 -24.00 1.47 10.04
N ALA A 411 -23.17 1.93 9.11
CA ALA A 411 -23.14 3.32 8.63
C ALA A 411 -24.47 3.72 7.96
N THR A 412 -25.11 2.80 7.23
CA THR A 412 -26.41 3.04 6.58
C THR A 412 -27.62 2.78 7.51
N GLY A 413 -27.38 2.20 8.69
CA GLY A 413 -28.43 1.84 9.65
C GLY A 413 -29.17 0.54 9.32
N ASP A 414 -28.67 -0.26 8.39
CA ASP A 414 -29.24 -1.54 7.99
C ASP A 414 -28.88 -2.67 8.98
N MET A 415 -27.89 -2.45 9.85
CA MET A 415 -27.41 -3.41 10.83
C MET A 415 -27.04 -2.71 12.14
N THR A 416 -27.19 -3.39 13.27
CA THR A 416 -26.64 -2.89 14.54
C THR A 416 -25.17 -3.30 14.70
N PRO A 417 -24.39 -2.59 15.55
CA PRO A 417 -23.02 -2.98 15.89
C PRO A 417 -22.89 -4.43 16.39
N GLU A 418 -23.83 -4.87 17.24
CA GLU A 418 -23.82 -6.23 17.80
C GLU A 418 -24.11 -7.29 16.71
N GLU A 419 -25.00 -7.00 15.76
CA GLU A 419 -25.28 -7.89 14.63
C GLU A 419 -24.05 -8.02 13.74
N ALA A 420 -23.38 -6.91 13.41
CA ALA A 420 -22.16 -6.90 12.62
C ALA A 420 -21.04 -7.71 13.31
N MET A 421 -20.84 -7.51 14.62
CA MET A 421 -19.83 -8.28 15.37
C MET A 421 -20.16 -9.76 15.47
N LYS A 422 -21.43 -10.14 15.51
CA LYS A 422 -21.84 -11.54 15.49
C LYS A 422 -21.49 -12.23 14.17
N ASP A 423 -21.58 -11.52 13.07
CA ASP A 423 -21.17 -12.03 11.77
C ASP A 423 -19.64 -12.19 11.70
N VAL A 424 -18.87 -11.23 12.24
CA VAL A 424 -17.40 -11.33 12.36
C VAL A 424 -16.99 -12.54 13.21
N GLN A 425 -17.62 -12.74 14.38
CA GLN A 425 -17.38 -13.91 15.24
C GLN A 425 -17.71 -15.23 14.54
N SER A 426 -18.78 -15.23 13.73
CA SER A 426 -19.16 -16.40 12.94
C SER A 426 -18.15 -16.71 11.84
N ALA A 427 -17.56 -15.70 11.23
CA ALA A 427 -16.47 -15.86 10.27
C ALA A 427 -15.19 -16.38 10.95
N ALA A 428 -14.82 -15.82 12.10
CA ALA A 428 -13.67 -16.24 12.89
C ALA A 428 -13.75 -17.72 13.30
N ALA A 429 -14.94 -18.18 13.71
CA ALA A 429 -15.17 -19.57 14.06
C ALA A 429 -15.04 -20.57 12.89
N GLN A 430 -14.95 -20.10 11.65
CA GLN A 430 -14.77 -20.92 10.46
C GLN A 430 -13.29 -20.99 9.99
N LEU A 431 -12.42 -20.18 10.60
CA LEU A 431 -10.99 -20.23 10.26
C LEU A 431 -10.39 -21.57 10.72
N PRO A 432 -9.48 -22.16 9.93
CA PRO A 432 -8.87 -23.42 10.29
C PRO A 432 -7.99 -23.28 11.54
N GLU A 433 -8.12 -24.22 12.47
CA GLU A 433 -7.11 -24.38 13.51
C GLU A 433 -5.77 -24.76 12.85
N LYS A 434 -4.71 -24.02 13.12
CA LYS A 434 -3.36 -24.33 12.63
C LYS A 434 -2.66 -25.32 13.54
#